data_1350429274a7f95c9d632f4a49e2d618
#
_entry.id   1350429274a7f95c9d632f4a49e2d618
#
_cell.length_a   1.000
_cell.length_b   1.000
_cell.length_c   1.000
_cell.angle_alpha   90.00
_cell.angle_beta   90.00
_cell.angle_gamma   90.00
#
_symmetry.space_group_name_H-M   'P 1'
#
loop_
_entity.id
_entity.type
_entity.pdbx_description
1 polymer ?
#
loop_
_entity_poly.entity_id
_entity_poly.type
_entity_poly.pdbx_seq_one_letter_code
_entity_poly.pdbx_strand_id
1 'polypeptide(L)'
;MSRATRRIRVRARLTAALALAALTTAWLTGCTASSPASPANGTKPELERFYDQRLAWKDCGDLRCARLTVPRDYAHPDNGETFVLPVAKAATADPGERIGSLVYNPGGPGASGVSDLAADGGEVFGAAVRARFDIVSFDPRGVGGSEPAVRCAEPDDGGGGDGGDDAQEPIAPRTAGDRSRAFAGARAEAAACVKGSRGILPHVGTDDAARDLDVLRAALGDRKLTYLGWSYGTSLGTSYAEQFPRRVRALVLDGAVDPSLGWSERALSQGKGFRRAVDDYAEHCADLAGDACPADGPQEMSDLLDGLYEEAARQPLPAGDDAYDVDARTLLDVVTDAMYSPEDSWGDLSEALGEAADGDAAKLAGMAADDEEPAGSHRTRGRARENDDEAILAVSCLDTPHPREARPYWDALAAADRAAGVYGTSSVVDELTCADWPAGTRRPHEVRAKGVPPVLVVGTTGDPATPYEEAESLAGQFPGGMLLTYEGRGHTAYGRGGSCVTRAVDAYLVDRRPVRADAAC
;
A
#
# COMPACT_ATOMS: atom_id res chain seq x y z
N MET A 1 17.64 -75.11 -28.79
CA MET A 1 16.80 -76.33 -28.68
C MET A 1 15.38 -75.75 -28.59
N SER A 2 14.65 -75.78 -29.72
CA SER A 2 13.65 -76.74 -30.16
C SER A 2 12.44 -76.81 -29.20
N ARG A 3 11.25 -76.59 -29.56
CA ARG A 3 10.27 -76.85 -30.61
C ARG A 3 8.94 -76.28 -30.13
N ALA A 4 8.16 -75.60 -30.82
CA ALA A 4 7.26 -75.91 -31.99
C ALA A 4 5.78 -76.12 -31.57
N THR A 5 4.97 -75.26 -32.13
CA THR A 5 3.70 -75.45 -32.82
C THR A 5 2.53 -76.18 -32.16
N ARG A 6 1.31 -75.56 -32.20
CA ARG A 6 0.25 -76.04 -33.09
C ARG A 6 -0.98 -75.07 -33.16
N ARG A 7 -1.37 -74.86 -34.39
CA ARG A 7 -2.62 -74.23 -34.83
C ARG A 7 -3.78 -75.22 -34.72
N ILE A 8 -5.03 -74.73 -34.48
CA ILE A 8 -6.19 -75.32 -35.16
C ILE A 8 -7.22 -74.20 -35.43
N ARG A 9 -7.59 -74.09 -36.71
CA ARG A 9 -8.73 -73.35 -37.26
C ARG A 9 -9.93 -74.28 -37.26
N VAL A 10 -11.15 -73.76 -37.04
CA VAL A 10 -12.36 -74.28 -37.67
C VAL A 10 -13.31 -73.14 -38.00
N ARG A 11 -13.90 -73.26 -39.20
CA ARG A 11 -14.73 -72.34 -39.96
C ARG A 11 -16.21 -72.62 -39.75
N ALA A 12 -17.01 -71.59 -39.97
CA ALA A 12 -18.20 -71.48 -40.86
C ALA A 12 -19.56 -71.76 -40.19
N ARG A 13 -20.66 -71.03 -40.38
CA ARG A 13 -21.33 -70.54 -41.59
C ARG A 13 -22.57 -69.72 -41.22
N LEU A 14 -22.81 -68.64 -41.94
CA LEU A 14 -24.02 -68.02 -42.42
C LEU A 14 -25.36 -68.62 -42.05
N THR A 15 -26.34 -67.74 -41.69
CA THR A 15 -27.63 -67.59 -42.43
C THR A 15 -28.27 -66.21 -42.14
N ALA A 16 -28.74 -65.56 -43.16
CA ALA A 16 -29.47 -64.32 -43.24
C ALA A 16 -30.94 -64.52 -42.97
N ALA A 17 -31.63 -63.55 -42.37
CA ALA A 17 -33.04 -63.35 -42.53
C ALA A 17 -33.40 -61.86 -42.47
N LEU A 18 -33.86 -61.32 -43.55
CA LEU A 18 -34.50 -59.99 -43.68
C LEU A 18 -35.87 -59.98 -43.02
N ALA A 19 -36.19 -58.91 -42.30
CA ALA A 19 -37.60 -58.46 -42.18
C ALA A 19 -37.62 -56.93 -42.05
N LEU A 20 -38.21 -56.26 -43.03
CA LEU A 20 -38.62 -54.85 -43.07
C LEU A 20 -39.73 -54.59 -42.04
N ALA A 21 -39.65 -53.51 -41.29
CA ALA A 21 -40.83 -52.80 -40.76
C ALA A 21 -40.46 -51.31 -40.44
N ALA A 22 -41.00 -50.49 -41.27
CA ALA A 22 -41.56 -49.13 -41.19
C ALA A 22 -41.11 -48.13 -40.11
N LEU A 23 -40.69 -46.95 -40.64
CA LEU A 23 -40.54 -45.63 -40.04
C LEU A 23 -41.66 -45.22 -39.07
N THR A 24 -41.28 -44.73 -37.90
CA THR A 24 -41.93 -43.58 -37.24
C THR A 24 -40.84 -42.73 -36.56
N THR A 25 -40.54 -41.63 -37.22
CA THR A 25 -39.70 -40.56 -36.64
C THR A 25 -40.50 -39.79 -35.60
N ALA A 26 -40.23 -40.03 -34.32
CA ALA A 26 -40.65 -39.15 -33.25
C ALA A 26 -39.46 -38.23 -32.90
N TRP A 27 -39.55 -36.96 -33.26
CA TRP A 27 -38.67 -35.92 -32.81
C TRP A 27 -38.98 -35.64 -31.33
N LEU A 28 -38.22 -36.22 -30.42
CA LEU A 28 -38.11 -35.79 -29.03
C LEU A 28 -37.08 -34.66 -29.00
N THR A 29 -37.56 -33.42 -29.12
CA THR A 29 -36.80 -32.24 -28.66
C THR A 29 -36.64 -32.35 -27.15
N GLY A 30 -35.58 -33.01 -26.72
CA GLY A 30 -35.12 -32.96 -25.34
C GLY A 30 -34.57 -31.56 -25.07
N CYS A 31 -35.36 -30.70 -24.39
CA CYS A 31 -34.81 -29.58 -23.68
C CYS A 31 -33.87 -30.15 -22.61
N THR A 32 -32.58 -30.28 -22.93
CA THR A 32 -31.54 -30.35 -21.90
C THR A 32 -31.52 -28.98 -21.23
N ALA A 33 -32.23 -28.87 -20.11
CA ALA A 33 -31.96 -27.80 -19.18
C ALA A 33 -30.48 -27.90 -18.83
N SER A 34 -29.66 -27.01 -19.41
CA SER A 34 -28.29 -26.82 -18.99
C SER A 34 -28.36 -26.40 -17.52
N SER A 35 -27.99 -27.29 -16.61
CA SER A 35 -27.73 -26.89 -15.24
C SER A 35 -26.78 -25.70 -15.32
N PRO A 36 -27.03 -24.60 -14.58
CA PRO A 36 -26.09 -23.49 -14.53
C PRO A 36 -24.73 -24.08 -14.11
N ALA A 37 -23.73 -23.87 -14.94
CA ALA A 37 -22.38 -24.27 -14.62
C ALA A 37 -22.05 -23.63 -13.26
N SER A 38 -21.60 -24.44 -12.31
CA SER A 38 -21.08 -23.90 -11.05
C SER A 38 -20.07 -22.80 -11.38
N PRO A 39 -20.16 -21.62 -10.74
CA PRO A 39 -19.29 -20.51 -11.07
C PRO A 39 -17.84 -20.96 -11.02
N ALA A 40 -17.11 -20.73 -12.11
CA ALA A 40 -15.73 -21.18 -12.30
C ALA A 40 -14.78 -20.67 -11.20
N ASN A 41 -15.23 -19.66 -10.43
CA ASN A 41 -14.48 -19.00 -9.36
C ASN A 41 -14.92 -19.39 -7.93
N GLY A 42 -15.95 -20.23 -7.74
CA GLY A 42 -16.47 -20.58 -6.40
C GLY A 42 -17.02 -19.38 -5.65
N THR A 43 -17.47 -18.34 -6.35
CA THR A 43 -18.05 -17.11 -5.80
C THR A 43 -19.53 -17.30 -5.49
N LYS A 44 -20.04 -16.46 -4.58
CA LYS A 44 -21.49 -16.39 -4.31
C LYS A 44 -22.21 -15.88 -5.59
N PRO A 45 -23.42 -16.38 -5.90
CA PRO A 45 -24.15 -15.95 -7.10
C PRO A 45 -24.31 -14.43 -7.23
N GLU A 46 -24.49 -13.74 -6.11
CA GLU A 46 -24.69 -12.28 -6.05
C GLU A 46 -23.45 -11.50 -6.50
N LEU A 47 -22.28 -12.14 -6.49
CA LEU A 47 -21.01 -11.54 -6.89
C LEU A 47 -20.63 -11.88 -8.34
N GLU A 48 -21.32 -12.80 -9.02
CA GLU A 48 -20.95 -13.27 -10.37
C GLU A 48 -20.79 -12.12 -11.35
N ARG A 49 -21.70 -11.13 -11.35
CA ARG A 49 -21.65 -9.97 -12.25
C ARG A 49 -20.35 -9.15 -12.12
N PHE A 50 -19.73 -9.13 -10.93
CA PHE A 50 -18.46 -8.42 -10.69
C PHE A 50 -17.28 -9.27 -11.17
N TYR A 51 -17.33 -10.57 -11.00
CA TYR A 51 -16.26 -11.48 -11.42
C TYR A 51 -16.26 -11.80 -12.91
N ASP A 52 -17.40 -11.69 -13.60
CA ASP A 52 -17.55 -11.97 -15.03
C ASP A 52 -17.31 -10.73 -15.91
N GLN A 53 -17.05 -9.55 -15.30
CA GLN A 53 -16.79 -8.34 -16.06
C GLN A 53 -15.47 -8.45 -16.84
N ARG A 54 -15.44 -7.79 -17.99
CA ARG A 54 -14.24 -7.66 -18.82
C ARG A 54 -13.80 -6.21 -18.84
N LEU A 55 -12.52 -5.98 -18.56
CA LEU A 55 -11.95 -4.64 -18.59
C LEU A 55 -11.91 -4.09 -20.02
N ALA A 56 -12.57 -2.96 -20.24
CA ALA A 56 -12.59 -2.26 -21.52
C ALA A 56 -11.36 -1.33 -21.61
N TRP A 57 -10.24 -1.90 -22.02
CA TRP A 57 -8.97 -1.18 -22.12
C TRP A 57 -9.00 -0.09 -23.21
N LYS A 58 -8.50 1.09 -22.85
CA LYS A 58 -8.28 2.25 -23.74
C LYS A 58 -6.85 2.71 -23.59
N ASP A 59 -6.30 3.36 -24.61
CA ASP A 59 -4.99 4.00 -24.53
C ASP A 59 -5.07 5.24 -23.63
N CYS A 60 -4.08 5.41 -22.75
CA CYS A 60 -3.93 6.54 -21.85
C CYS A 60 -2.43 6.88 -21.70
N GLY A 61 -1.92 7.67 -22.64
CA GLY A 61 -0.47 7.86 -22.78
C GLY A 61 0.21 6.57 -23.25
N ASP A 62 1.30 6.23 -22.59
CA ASP A 62 2.05 4.98 -22.87
C ASP A 62 1.44 3.74 -22.23
N LEU A 63 0.40 3.92 -21.42
CA LEU A 63 -0.31 2.86 -20.71
C LEU A 63 -1.64 2.50 -21.36
N ARG A 64 -2.26 1.46 -20.84
CA ARG A 64 -3.65 1.07 -21.10
C ARG A 64 -4.45 1.24 -19.82
N CYS A 65 -5.55 2.00 -19.88
CA CYS A 65 -6.43 2.25 -18.75
C CYS A 65 -7.77 1.56 -18.91
N ALA A 66 -8.36 1.16 -17.79
CA ALA A 66 -9.70 0.58 -17.71
C ALA A 66 -10.36 0.99 -16.39
N ARG A 67 -11.62 0.60 -16.23
CA ARG A 67 -12.39 0.82 -15.00
C ARG A 67 -12.95 -0.51 -14.52
N LEU A 68 -12.75 -0.82 -13.25
CA LEU A 68 -13.27 -2.00 -12.58
C LEU A 68 -14.45 -1.60 -11.69
N THR A 69 -15.57 -2.29 -11.81
CA THR A 69 -16.72 -2.07 -10.92
C THR A 69 -16.74 -3.13 -9.83
N VAL A 70 -16.89 -2.72 -8.57
CA VAL A 70 -16.96 -3.60 -7.41
C VAL A 70 -18.15 -3.22 -6.52
N PRO A 71 -18.70 -4.13 -5.71
CA PRO A 71 -19.78 -3.77 -4.79
C PRO A 71 -19.25 -2.82 -3.70
N ARG A 72 -20.05 -1.83 -3.28
CA ARG A 72 -19.68 -0.99 -2.14
C ARG A 72 -19.64 -1.82 -0.85
N ASP A 73 -20.65 -2.65 -0.65
CA ASP A 73 -20.76 -3.55 0.50
C ASP A 73 -20.76 -5.01 0.04
N TYR A 74 -19.73 -5.77 0.39
CA TYR A 74 -19.63 -7.20 0.08
C TYR A 74 -20.58 -8.09 0.90
N ALA A 75 -21.17 -7.57 1.98
CA ALA A 75 -22.23 -8.26 2.71
C ALA A 75 -23.58 -8.13 1.98
N HIS A 76 -23.80 -7.05 1.24
CA HIS A 76 -25.03 -6.73 0.52
C HIS A 76 -24.73 -6.30 -0.93
N PRO A 77 -24.13 -7.16 -1.77
CA PRO A 77 -23.64 -6.78 -3.10
C PRO A 77 -24.76 -6.41 -4.08
N ASP A 78 -26.01 -6.78 -3.78
CA ASP A 78 -27.19 -6.52 -4.61
C ASP A 78 -27.90 -5.21 -4.29
N ASN A 79 -27.39 -4.40 -3.35
CA ASN A 79 -28.00 -3.12 -2.98
C ASN A 79 -27.92 -2.04 -4.08
N GLY A 80 -27.17 -2.31 -5.15
CA GLY A 80 -27.01 -1.40 -6.29
C GLY A 80 -25.89 -0.37 -6.12
N GLU A 81 -25.26 -0.29 -4.96
CA GLU A 81 -24.18 0.64 -4.67
C GLU A 81 -22.82 0.03 -5.01
N THR A 82 -21.98 0.79 -5.69
CA THR A 82 -20.70 0.30 -6.21
C THR A 82 -19.58 1.31 -6.00
N PHE A 83 -18.35 0.81 -6.02
CA PHE A 83 -17.19 1.61 -6.39
C PHE A 83 -16.80 1.32 -7.84
N VAL A 84 -16.22 2.32 -8.51
CA VAL A 84 -15.60 2.17 -9.82
C VAL A 84 -14.14 2.56 -9.68
N LEU A 85 -13.26 1.57 -9.83
CA LEU A 85 -11.83 1.71 -9.57
C LEU A 85 -11.09 1.91 -10.89
N PRO A 86 -10.28 2.97 -11.05
CA PRO A 86 -9.34 3.09 -12.14
C PRO A 86 -8.32 1.94 -12.09
N VAL A 87 -7.93 1.44 -13.26
CA VAL A 87 -6.90 0.42 -13.43
C VAL A 87 -5.99 0.85 -14.56
N ALA A 88 -4.69 0.82 -14.34
CA ALA A 88 -3.68 1.09 -15.35
C ALA A 88 -2.82 -0.15 -15.59
N LYS A 89 -2.29 -0.26 -16.82
CA LYS A 89 -1.46 -1.38 -17.23
C LYS A 89 -0.35 -0.91 -18.18
N ALA A 90 0.90 -1.24 -17.84
CA ALA A 90 2.02 -1.29 -18.77
C ALA A 90 2.08 -2.71 -19.37
N ALA A 91 2.00 -2.81 -20.69
CA ALA A 91 2.03 -4.09 -21.36
C ALA A 91 3.41 -4.75 -21.28
N THR A 92 3.45 -6.08 -21.18
CA THR A 92 4.73 -6.82 -21.20
C THR A 92 5.59 -6.47 -22.43
N ALA A 93 6.89 -6.37 -22.23
CA ALA A 93 7.84 -6.14 -23.31
C ALA A 93 7.91 -7.32 -24.31
N ASP A 94 7.60 -8.55 -23.88
CA ASP A 94 7.56 -9.74 -24.73
C ASP A 94 6.21 -10.47 -24.62
N PRO A 95 5.22 -10.14 -25.47
CA PRO A 95 3.91 -10.77 -25.45
C PRO A 95 3.94 -12.29 -25.66
N GLY A 96 4.98 -12.83 -26.35
CA GLY A 96 5.16 -14.27 -26.59
C GLY A 96 5.54 -15.05 -25.34
N GLU A 97 6.18 -14.40 -24.39
CA GLU A 97 6.68 -14.98 -23.14
C GLU A 97 5.82 -14.60 -21.91
N ARG A 98 4.70 -13.92 -22.13
CA ARG A 98 3.80 -13.46 -21.07
C ARG A 98 3.24 -14.62 -20.25
N ILE A 99 3.36 -14.54 -18.92
CA ILE A 99 2.85 -15.57 -17.99
C ILE A 99 1.64 -15.09 -17.16
N GLY A 100 1.29 -13.82 -17.21
CA GLY A 100 0.15 -13.26 -16.48
C GLY A 100 0.31 -11.77 -16.20
N SER A 101 -0.44 -11.27 -15.23
CA SER A 101 -0.29 -9.91 -14.71
C SER A 101 0.45 -9.94 -13.38
N LEU A 102 1.36 -9.00 -13.16
CA LEU A 102 1.84 -8.61 -11.83
C LEU A 102 1.02 -7.41 -11.39
N VAL A 103 0.18 -7.59 -10.40
CA VAL A 103 -0.54 -6.48 -9.78
C VAL A 103 0.31 -5.96 -8.62
N TYR A 104 0.42 -4.64 -8.50
CA TYR A 104 1.12 -4.05 -7.38
C TYR A 104 0.33 -2.91 -6.72
N ASN A 105 0.73 -2.57 -5.50
CA ASN A 105 0.25 -1.41 -4.78
C ASN A 105 1.45 -0.66 -4.16
N PRO A 106 1.59 0.66 -4.40
CA PRO A 106 2.73 1.45 -3.94
C PRO A 106 2.75 1.71 -2.43
N GLY A 107 1.60 1.62 -1.76
CA GLY A 107 1.51 1.84 -0.32
C GLY A 107 0.65 3.04 0.06
N GLY A 108 1.12 3.82 0.99
CA GLY A 108 0.44 4.86 1.71
C GLY A 108 -0.05 4.34 3.08
N PRO A 109 -1.34 3.96 3.28
CA PRO A 109 -2.43 3.80 2.29
C PRO A 109 -2.82 5.12 1.64
N GLY A 110 -3.46 5.09 0.51
CA GLY A 110 -3.96 6.32 -0.13
C GLY A 110 -3.24 6.69 -1.41
N ALA A 111 -2.02 6.22 -1.65
CA ALA A 111 -1.31 6.48 -2.88
C ALA A 111 -2.02 5.89 -4.10
N SER A 112 -2.17 6.71 -5.16
CA SER A 112 -2.77 6.30 -6.41
C SER A 112 -1.85 5.37 -7.18
N GLY A 113 -2.21 4.08 -7.27
CA GLY A 113 -1.45 3.15 -8.07
C GLY A 113 -1.49 3.42 -9.57
N VAL A 114 -2.51 4.14 -10.04
CA VAL A 114 -2.59 4.58 -11.45
C VAL A 114 -1.61 5.72 -11.72
N SER A 115 -1.51 6.69 -10.81
CA SER A 115 -0.56 7.80 -10.92
C SER A 115 0.88 7.31 -10.80
N ASP A 116 1.14 6.41 -9.84
CA ASP A 116 2.44 5.79 -9.63
C ASP A 116 2.92 5.03 -10.89
N LEU A 117 2.09 4.17 -11.47
CA LEU A 117 2.45 3.47 -12.70
C LEU A 117 2.61 4.44 -13.90
N ALA A 118 1.91 5.55 -13.90
CA ALA A 118 2.02 6.55 -14.97
C ALA A 118 3.31 7.39 -14.86
N ALA A 119 3.89 7.49 -13.67
CA ALA A 119 5.11 8.27 -13.44
C ALA A 119 6.34 7.61 -14.08
N ASP A 120 6.48 6.29 -13.96
CA ASP A 120 7.66 5.55 -14.42
C ASP A 120 7.38 4.49 -15.50
N GLY A 121 6.10 4.23 -15.84
CA GLY A 121 5.74 3.20 -16.83
C GLY A 121 6.05 1.77 -16.38
N GLY A 122 6.37 1.56 -15.11
CA GLY A 122 6.79 0.27 -14.52
C GLY A 122 8.30 0.00 -14.68
N GLU A 123 9.12 1.02 -14.90
CA GLU A 123 10.58 0.87 -15.06
C GLU A 123 11.27 0.46 -13.75
N VAL A 124 10.66 0.73 -12.59
CA VAL A 124 11.11 0.24 -11.28
C VAL A 124 11.23 -1.29 -11.23
N PHE A 125 10.41 -2.01 -12.01
CA PHE A 125 10.45 -3.47 -12.07
C PHE A 125 11.62 -3.98 -12.91
N GLY A 126 12.25 -5.05 -12.44
CA GLY A 126 13.37 -5.68 -13.16
C GLY A 126 13.00 -6.14 -14.58
N ALA A 127 13.97 -6.13 -15.49
CA ALA A 127 13.76 -6.49 -16.90
C ALA A 127 13.14 -7.88 -17.09
N ALA A 128 13.48 -8.85 -16.21
CA ALA A 128 12.93 -10.19 -16.25
C ALA A 128 11.42 -10.22 -15.92
N VAL A 129 10.98 -9.38 -14.99
CA VAL A 129 9.56 -9.21 -14.63
C VAL A 129 8.81 -8.54 -15.78
N ARG A 130 9.31 -7.41 -16.30
CA ARG A 130 8.71 -6.66 -17.41
C ARG A 130 8.58 -7.48 -18.70
N ALA A 131 9.49 -8.42 -18.94
CA ALA A 131 9.42 -9.34 -20.09
C ALA A 131 8.34 -10.42 -19.92
N ARG A 132 7.88 -10.71 -18.71
CA ARG A 132 7.02 -11.87 -18.42
C ARG A 132 5.63 -11.52 -17.92
N PHE A 133 5.41 -10.27 -17.46
CA PHE A 133 4.13 -9.81 -16.91
C PHE A 133 3.66 -8.53 -17.57
N ASP A 134 2.35 -8.39 -17.73
CA ASP A 134 1.76 -7.06 -17.74
C ASP A 134 1.88 -6.49 -16.32
N ILE A 135 2.45 -5.31 -16.17
CA ILE A 135 2.49 -4.60 -14.88
C ILE A 135 1.18 -3.85 -14.72
N VAL A 136 0.47 -4.11 -13.64
CA VAL A 136 -0.87 -3.56 -13.39
C VAL A 136 -0.92 -2.90 -12.04
N SER A 137 -1.49 -1.71 -11.98
CA SER A 137 -1.87 -1.09 -10.71
C SER A 137 -3.28 -0.52 -10.79
N PHE A 138 -3.81 -0.13 -9.66
CA PHE A 138 -5.18 0.39 -9.56
C PHE A 138 -5.29 1.33 -8.36
N ASP A 139 -6.27 2.22 -8.42
CA ASP A 139 -6.64 3.01 -7.26
C ASP A 139 -7.62 2.20 -6.40
N PRO A 140 -7.26 1.86 -5.16
CA PRO A 140 -8.18 1.18 -4.25
C PRO A 140 -9.47 1.98 -4.02
N ARG A 141 -10.48 1.33 -3.46
CA ARG A 141 -11.73 2.00 -3.06
C ARG A 141 -11.48 3.20 -2.15
N GLY A 142 -12.05 4.34 -2.50
CA GLY A 142 -11.86 5.59 -1.77
C GLY A 142 -10.61 6.40 -2.16
N VAL A 143 -9.67 5.82 -2.92
CA VAL A 143 -8.36 6.39 -3.25
C VAL A 143 -8.35 7.01 -4.65
N GLY A 144 -7.65 8.11 -4.80
CA GLY A 144 -7.30 8.72 -6.08
C GLY A 144 -8.51 8.96 -6.98
N GLY A 145 -8.49 8.37 -8.16
CA GLY A 145 -9.58 8.46 -9.15
C GLY A 145 -10.72 7.47 -8.94
N SER A 146 -10.80 6.73 -7.81
CA SER A 146 -11.94 5.85 -7.54
C SER A 146 -13.23 6.65 -7.34
N GLU A 147 -14.36 6.07 -7.71
CA GLU A 147 -15.67 6.70 -7.60
C GLU A 147 -16.64 5.82 -6.78
N PRO A 148 -17.12 6.33 -5.62
CA PRO A 148 -16.75 7.57 -4.96
C PRO A 148 -15.34 7.52 -4.31
N ALA A 149 -14.67 8.68 -4.19
CA ALA A 149 -13.44 8.83 -3.44
C ALA A 149 -13.72 9.34 -2.01
N VAL A 150 -12.80 9.09 -1.07
CA VAL A 150 -12.81 9.72 0.24
C VAL A 150 -12.62 11.23 0.04
N ARG A 151 -13.37 12.02 0.77
CA ARG A 151 -13.25 13.48 0.81
C ARG A 151 -13.59 13.95 2.23
N CYS A 152 -12.75 14.80 2.76
CA CYS A 152 -13.08 15.54 3.96
C CYS A 152 -13.73 16.86 3.54
N ALA A 153 -14.83 17.23 4.17
CA ALA A 153 -15.44 18.53 3.90
C ALA A 153 -14.54 19.63 4.48
N GLU A 154 -14.42 20.76 3.77
CA GLU A 154 -13.81 21.92 4.39
C GLU A 154 -14.47 22.16 5.75
N PRO A 155 -13.74 22.50 6.80
CA PRO A 155 -14.32 22.89 8.06
C PRO A 155 -15.38 23.95 7.79
N ASP A 156 -16.58 23.83 8.38
CA ASP A 156 -17.59 24.88 8.26
C ASP A 156 -16.99 26.15 8.86
N ASP A 157 -16.66 27.14 8.03
CA ASP A 157 -16.33 28.51 8.45
C ASP A 157 -17.51 29.18 9.16
N GLY A 158 -18.17 28.42 10.02
CA GLY A 158 -19.32 28.82 10.80
C GLY A 158 -18.95 29.84 11.88
N GLY A 159 -18.69 31.01 11.41
CA GLY A 159 -18.39 32.18 12.21
C GLY A 159 -16.99 32.67 11.94
N GLY A 160 -16.89 33.75 11.16
CA GLY A 160 -15.72 34.58 11.13
C GLY A 160 -15.29 34.94 12.55
N GLY A 161 -14.49 34.10 13.15
CA GLY A 161 -13.64 34.43 14.27
C GLY A 161 -12.50 35.22 13.65
N ASP A 162 -12.61 36.53 13.81
CA ASP A 162 -11.56 37.51 13.64
C ASP A 162 -10.23 36.89 14.15
N GLY A 163 -9.19 36.93 13.35
CA GLY A 163 -7.85 36.35 13.62
C GLY A 163 -7.41 36.50 15.07
N GLY A 164 -7.63 35.47 15.81
CA GLY A 164 -7.22 35.38 17.21
C GLY A 164 -6.36 34.12 17.36
N ASP A 165 -5.05 34.37 17.46
CA ASP A 165 -3.97 33.38 17.70
C ASP A 165 -4.02 32.17 16.73
N ASP A 166 -3.30 32.26 15.62
CA ASP A 166 -2.71 31.15 14.88
C ASP A 166 -1.72 30.42 15.83
N ALA A 167 -2.26 29.86 16.92
CA ALA A 167 -1.47 29.04 17.84
C ALA A 167 -1.17 27.74 17.11
N GLN A 168 0.01 27.65 16.54
CA GLN A 168 0.55 26.45 15.94
C GLN A 168 0.25 25.25 16.83
N GLU A 169 -0.27 24.18 16.23
CA GLU A 169 -0.45 22.94 16.96
C GLU A 169 0.95 22.39 17.31
N PRO A 170 1.24 22.22 18.61
CA PRO A 170 2.54 21.70 18.98
C PRO A 170 2.71 20.25 18.52
N ILE A 171 3.81 19.89 17.87
CA ILE A 171 4.17 18.52 17.50
C ILE A 171 4.00 17.54 18.68
N ALA A 172 4.25 18.03 19.90
CA ALA A 172 4.06 17.29 21.14
C ALA A 172 3.17 18.08 22.10
N PRO A 173 1.89 17.75 22.28
CA PRO A 173 1.00 18.43 23.21
C PRO A 173 1.41 18.16 24.66
N ARG A 174 2.17 19.09 25.26
CA ARG A 174 2.77 18.94 26.59
C ARG A 174 1.85 19.39 27.72
N THR A 175 1.11 20.48 27.55
CA THR A 175 0.18 20.98 28.56
C THR A 175 -1.22 20.35 28.45
N ALA A 176 -2.01 20.45 29.50
CA ALA A 176 -3.40 20.01 29.47
C ALA A 176 -4.22 20.80 28.43
N GLY A 177 -3.88 22.08 28.21
CA GLY A 177 -4.50 22.93 27.18
C GLY A 177 -4.19 22.44 25.78
N ASP A 178 -2.91 22.15 25.47
CA ASP A 178 -2.47 21.63 24.17
C ASP A 178 -3.17 20.28 23.86
N ARG A 179 -3.18 19.37 24.83
CA ARG A 179 -3.84 18.07 24.70
C ARG A 179 -5.35 18.19 24.44
N SER A 180 -5.99 19.18 25.07
CA SER A 180 -7.42 19.43 24.83
C SER A 180 -7.68 19.99 23.43
N ARG A 181 -6.81 20.90 22.94
CA ARG A 181 -6.91 21.45 21.59
C ARG A 181 -6.63 20.37 20.53
N ALA A 182 -5.51 19.66 20.63
CA ALA A 182 -5.17 18.61 19.68
C ALA A 182 -6.27 17.54 19.57
N PHE A 183 -6.83 17.08 20.69
CA PHE A 183 -7.91 16.11 20.66
C PHE A 183 -9.22 16.70 20.10
N ALA A 184 -9.49 17.97 20.30
CA ALA A 184 -10.67 18.64 19.73
C ALA A 184 -10.50 18.87 18.22
N GLY A 185 -9.31 19.27 17.76
CA GLY A 185 -8.98 19.41 16.34
C GLY A 185 -9.12 18.09 15.59
N ALA A 186 -8.49 17.03 16.10
CA ALA A 186 -8.59 15.69 15.54
C ALA A 186 -10.03 15.18 15.40
N ARG A 187 -10.89 15.47 16.38
CA ARG A 187 -12.33 15.13 16.29
C ARG A 187 -13.09 15.96 15.26
N ALA A 188 -12.72 17.23 15.10
CA ALA A 188 -13.32 18.08 14.07
C ALA A 188 -12.95 17.59 12.67
N GLU A 189 -11.70 17.19 12.46
CA GLU A 189 -11.22 16.57 11.23
C GLU A 189 -11.95 15.26 10.92
N ALA A 190 -12.05 14.35 11.88
CA ALA A 190 -12.84 13.12 11.71
C ALA A 190 -14.29 13.42 11.31
N ALA A 191 -14.92 14.41 11.92
CA ALA A 191 -16.29 14.82 11.60
C ALA A 191 -16.40 15.40 10.17
N ALA A 192 -15.41 16.17 9.73
CA ALA A 192 -15.33 16.72 8.39
C ALA A 192 -15.23 15.60 7.34
N CYS A 193 -14.40 14.57 7.58
CA CYS A 193 -14.28 13.41 6.71
C CYS A 193 -15.56 12.57 6.68
N VAL A 194 -16.22 12.35 7.81
CA VAL A 194 -17.53 11.67 7.87
C VAL A 194 -18.58 12.41 7.04
N LYS A 195 -18.60 13.75 7.13
CA LYS A 195 -19.53 14.61 6.37
C LYS A 195 -19.22 14.59 4.86
N GLY A 196 -17.94 14.71 4.48
CA GLY A 196 -17.51 14.80 3.08
C GLY A 196 -17.65 13.48 2.32
N SER A 197 -17.36 12.37 2.97
CA SER A 197 -17.28 11.04 2.33
C SER A 197 -18.62 10.32 2.16
N ARG A 198 -19.76 10.96 2.48
CA ARG A 198 -21.13 10.50 2.16
C ARG A 198 -21.41 9.02 2.47
N GLY A 199 -20.92 8.52 3.59
CA GLY A 199 -21.22 7.17 4.08
C GLY A 199 -20.39 6.04 3.43
N ILE A 200 -19.31 6.35 2.71
CA ILE A 200 -18.40 5.31 2.18
C ILE A 200 -17.34 4.86 3.18
N LEU A 201 -17.04 5.66 4.20
CA LEU A 201 -15.95 5.37 5.14
C LEU A 201 -15.99 3.96 5.74
N PRO A 202 -17.13 3.36 6.11
CA PRO A 202 -17.16 1.99 6.63
C PRO A 202 -16.72 0.92 5.62
N HIS A 203 -16.57 1.29 4.34
CA HIS A 203 -16.34 0.38 3.23
C HIS A 203 -15.01 0.61 2.51
N VAL A 204 -14.09 1.44 3.05
CA VAL A 204 -12.79 1.71 2.40
C VAL A 204 -11.63 0.93 3.02
N GLY A 205 -11.89 0.05 3.99
CA GLY A 205 -10.85 -0.71 4.68
C GLY A 205 -10.19 -1.78 3.82
N THR A 206 -9.02 -2.20 4.25
CA THR A 206 -8.13 -3.15 3.56
C THR A 206 -8.79 -4.50 3.28
N ASP A 207 -9.67 -5.01 4.15
CA ASP A 207 -10.34 -6.29 3.90
C ASP A 207 -11.28 -6.25 2.68
N ASP A 208 -11.95 -5.13 2.44
CA ASP A 208 -12.79 -4.93 1.26
C ASP A 208 -11.93 -4.65 0.02
N ALA A 209 -10.83 -3.88 0.15
CA ALA A 209 -9.87 -3.68 -0.92
C ALA A 209 -9.22 -4.99 -1.38
N ALA A 210 -8.95 -5.93 -0.46
CA ALA A 210 -8.46 -7.27 -0.80
C ALA A 210 -9.49 -8.10 -1.59
N ARG A 211 -10.79 -7.91 -1.35
CA ARG A 211 -11.85 -8.51 -2.18
C ARG A 211 -11.91 -7.89 -3.56
N ASP A 212 -11.71 -6.56 -3.66
CA ASP A 212 -11.60 -5.88 -4.96
C ASP A 212 -10.41 -6.40 -5.76
N LEU A 213 -9.30 -6.64 -5.11
CA LEU A 213 -8.10 -7.21 -5.73
C LEU A 213 -8.38 -8.60 -6.31
N ASP A 214 -9.24 -9.40 -5.67
CA ASP A 214 -9.65 -10.69 -6.23
C ASP A 214 -10.62 -10.55 -7.42
N VAL A 215 -11.49 -9.56 -7.41
CA VAL A 215 -12.33 -9.21 -8.58
C VAL A 215 -11.43 -8.72 -9.73
N LEU A 216 -10.43 -7.86 -9.44
CA LEU A 216 -9.45 -7.40 -10.43
C LEU A 216 -8.69 -8.57 -11.06
N ARG A 217 -8.17 -9.48 -10.23
CA ARG A 217 -7.51 -10.71 -10.72
C ARG A 217 -8.38 -11.47 -11.72
N ALA A 218 -9.67 -11.64 -11.40
CA ALA A 218 -10.61 -12.35 -12.30
C ALA A 218 -10.86 -11.57 -13.59
N ALA A 219 -11.04 -10.25 -13.50
CA ALA A 219 -11.27 -9.37 -14.65
C ALA A 219 -10.05 -9.28 -15.58
N LEU A 220 -8.83 -9.47 -15.05
CA LEU A 220 -7.59 -9.63 -15.81
C LEU A 220 -7.47 -11.00 -16.49
N GLY A 221 -8.32 -11.98 -16.13
CA GLY A 221 -8.30 -13.34 -16.64
C GLY A 221 -7.29 -14.27 -15.95
N ASP A 222 -6.69 -13.83 -14.86
CA ASP A 222 -5.68 -14.58 -14.13
C ASP A 222 -6.34 -15.56 -13.13
N ARG A 223 -5.94 -16.84 -13.18
CA ARG A 223 -6.45 -17.86 -12.25
C ARG A 223 -5.93 -17.65 -10.82
N LYS A 224 -4.75 -17.10 -10.68
CA LYS A 224 -4.05 -16.84 -9.42
C LYS A 224 -3.36 -15.49 -9.49
N LEU A 225 -3.37 -14.76 -8.39
CA LEU A 225 -2.73 -13.47 -8.25
C LEU A 225 -1.21 -13.62 -8.15
N THR A 226 -0.48 -12.84 -8.94
CA THR A 226 0.90 -12.48 -8.68
C THR A 226 0.88 -11.03 -8.21
N TYR A 227 1.45 -10.77 -7.04
CA TYR A 227 1.31 -9.48 -6.37
C TYR A 227 2.63 -9.04 -5.72
N LEU A 228 2.86 -7.74 -5.77
CA LEU A 228 3.88 -7.05 -5.00
C LEU A 228 3.23 -5.88 -4.26
N GLY A 229 3.44 -5.80 -2.96
CA GLY A 229 3.02 -4.66 -2.14
C GLY A 229 4.22 -4.01 -1.49
N TRP A 230 4.33 -2.70 -1.65
CA TRP A 230 5.24 -1.87 -0.89
C TRP A 230 4.50 -1.26 0.31
N SER A 231 5.17 -1.19 1.47
CA SER A 231 4.64 -0.49 2.64
C SER A 231 3.24 -0.98 3.03
N TYR A 232 2.23 -0.11 3.11
CA TYR A 232 0.83 -0.50 3.29
C TYR A 232 0.36 -1.58 2.29
N GLY A 233 0.88 -1.60 1.07
CA GLY A 233 0.57 -2.66 0.11
C GLY A 233 0.85 -4.06 0.65
N THR A 234 1.71 -4.20 1.67
CA THR A 234 1.94 -5.47 2.39
C THR A 234 0.75 -5.88 3.24
N SER A 235 0.06 -4.92 3.86
CA SER A 235 -1.21 -5.16 4.58
C SER A 235 -2.31 -5.63 3.63
N LEU A 236 -2.43 -5.01 2.44
CA LEU A 236 -3.37 -5.43 1.40
C LEU A 236 -3.05 -6.85 0.89
N GLY A 237 -1.77 -7.14 0.61
CA GLY A 237 -1.32 -8.47 0.20
C GLY A 237 -1.55 -9.54 1.27
N THR A 238 -1.32 -9.21 2.55
CA THR A 238 -1.56 -10.09 3.70
C THR A 238 -3.05 -10.41 3.84
N SER A 239 -3.92 -9.39 3.82
CA SER A 239 -5.38 -9.57 3.85
C SER A 239 -5.87 -10.42 2.67
N TYR A 240 -5.31 -10.21 1.47
CA TYR A 240 -5.61 -11.06 0.32
C TYR A 240 -5.21 -12.52 0.54
N ALA A 241 -4.01 -12.76 1.07
CA ALA A 241 -3.51 -14.11 1.34
C ALA A 241 -4.37 -14.85 2.38
N GLU A 242 -4.90 -14.15 3.37
CA GLU A 242 -5.80 -14.72 4.39
C GLU A 242 -7.17 -15.06 3.81
N GLN A 243 -7.75 -14.18 3.00
CA GLN A 243 -9.08 -14.38 2.42
C GLN A 243 -9.06 -15.35 1.24
N PHE A 244 -7.99 -15.36 0.43
CA PHE A 244 -7.88 -16.12 -0.81
C PHE A 244 -6.58 -16.95 -0.93
N PRO A 245 -6.16 -17.73 0.08
CA PRO A 245 -4.83 -18.38 0.09
C PRO A 245 -4.58 -19.29 -1.11
N ARG A 246 -5.62 -19.92 -1.65
CA ARG A 246 -5.52 -20.80 -2.83
C ARG A 246 -5.46 -20.06 -4.17
N ARG A 247 -5.75 -18.75 -4.16
CA ARG A 247 -5.70 -17.88 -5.36
C ARG A 247 -4.38 -17.12 -5.49
N VAL A 248 -3.44 -17.30 -4.57
CA VAL A 248 -2.09 -16.73 -4.66
C VAL A 248 -1.22 -17.61 -5.56
N ARG A 249 -0.48 -16.98 -6.50
CA ARG A 249 0.60 -17.59 -7.27
C ARG A 249 1.96 -17.26 -6.67
N ALA A 250 2.24 -15.99 -6.47
CA ALA A 250 3.42 -15.44 -5.82
C ALA A 250 3.05 -14.13 -5.14
N LEU A 251 3.63 -13.88 -3.98
CA LEU A 251 3.33 -12.71 -3.15
C LEU A 251 4.64 -12.17 -2.60
N VAL A 252 4.98 -10.93 -2.95
CA VAL A 252 6.11 -10.16 -2.41
C VAL A 252 5.57 -9.05 -1.53
N LEU A 253 6.10 -8.93 -0.32
CA LEU A 253 5.72 -7.95 0.68
C LEU A 253 6.99 -7.23 1.12
N ASP A 254 7.19 -6.01 0.64
CA ASP A 254 8.39 -5.22 0.82
C ASP A 254 8.11 -3.97 1.67
N GLY A 255 8.91 -3.75 2.73
CA GLY A 255 8.59 -2.78 3.76
C GLY A 255 7.35 -3.22 4.55
N ALA A 256 7.47 -4.32 5.24
CA ALA A 256 6.33 -5.09 5.76
C ALA A 256 5.71 -4.46 7.00
N VAL A 257 4.38 -4.41 7.04
CA VAL A 257 3.58 -4.03 8.22
C VAL A 257 3.15 -5.29 8.96
N ASP A 258 3.42 -5.37 10.26
CA ASP A 258 3.00 -6.49 11.12
C ASP A 258 1.52 -6.34 11.54
N PRO A 259 0.60 -7.20 11.08
CA PRO A 259 -0.81 -7.11 11.43
C PRO A 259 -1.13 -7.47 12.88
N SER A 260 -0.17 -7.96 13.64
CA SER A 260 -0.34 -8.29 15.06
C SER A 260 -0.25 -7.08 15.98
N LEU A 261 0.33 -5.98 15.50
CA LEU A 261 0.50 -4.75 16.27
C LEU A 261 -0.83 -3.99 16.41
N GLY A 262 -1.11 -3.52 17.63
CA GLY A 262 -2.17 -2.55 17.88
C GLY A 262 -1.74 -1.13 17.49
N TRP A 263 -2.68 -0.17 17.49
CA TRP A 263 -2.44 1.21 17.09
C TRP A 263 -1.23 1.85 17.80
N SER A 264 -1.16 1.74 19.13
CA SER A 264 -0.07 2.34 19.92
C SER A 264 1.26 1.61 19.78
N GLU A 265 1.24 0.29 19.52
CA GLU A 265 2.44 -0.49 19.28
C GLU A 265 3.03 -0.15 17.91
N ARG A 266 2.18 0.02 16.90
CA ARG A 266 2.57 0.45 15.56
C ARG A 266 3.11 1.88 15.56
N ALA A 267 2.41 2.84 16.16
CA ALA A 267 2.90 4.22 16.30
C ALA A 267 4.27 4.27 17.01
N LEU A 268 4.45 3.47 18.05
CA LEU A 268 5.74 3.39 18.75
C LEU A 268 6.82 2.71 17.90
N SER A 269 6.50 1.68 17.14
CA SER A 269 7.41 0.98 16.21
C SER A 269 7.91 1.95 15.15
N GLN A 270 7.02 2.66 14.49
CA GLN A 270 7.33 3.64 13.45
C GLN A 270 8.15 4.82 14.01
N GLY A 271 7.72 5.41 15.14
CA GLY A 271 8.49 6.50 15.76
C GLY A 271 9.92 6.11 16.12
N LYS A 272 10.15 4.86 16.58
CA LYS A 272 11.51 4.34 16.80
C LYS A 272 12.27 4.12 15.49
N GLY A 273 11.58 3.73 14.42
CA GLY A 273 12.16 3.59 13.09
C GLY A 273 12.70 4.92 12.59
N PHE A 274 11.88 5.97 12.62
CA PHE A 274 12.31 7.32 12.25
C PHE A 274 13.44 7.85 13.13
N ARG A 275 13.35 7.66 14.44
CA ARG A 275 14.45 8.07 15.34
C ARG A 275 15.76 7.39 14.95
N ARG A 276 15.76 6.07 14.70
CA ARG A 276 16.98 5.35 14.25
C ARG A 276 17.50 5.87 12.91
N ALA A 277 16.59 6.17 11.97
CA ALA A 277 16.98 6.68 10.65
C ALA A 277 17.61 8.08 10.74
N VAL A 278 17.09 8.95 11.61
CA VAL A 278 17.69 10.27 11.86
C VAL A 278 19.01 10.15 12.62
N ASP A 279 19.14 9.23 13.57
CA ASP A 279 20.43 8.95 14.22
C ASP A 279 21.46 8.43 13.19
N ASP A 280 21.05 7.56 12.26
CA ASP A 280 21.91 7.07 11.17
C ASP A 280 22.27 8.18 10.15
N TYR A 281 21.33 9.09 9.85
CA TYR A 281 21.61 10.30 9.09
C TYR A 281 22.68 11.15 9.77
N ALA A 282 22.54 11.41 11.08
CA ALA A 282 23.50 12.18 11.84
C ALA A 282 24.91 11.53 11.86
N GLU A 283 24.99 10.19 11.90
CA GLU A 283 26.26 9.46 11.85
C GLU A 283 26.94 9.51 10.47
N HIS A 284 26.18 9.61 9.40
CA HIS A 284 26.68 9.45 8.02
C HIS A 284 26.52 10.69 7.13
N CYS A 285 26.03 11.80 7.69
CA CYS A 285 25.82 13.04 6.94
C CYS A 285 27.08 13.49 6.19
N ALA A 286 28.22 13.54 6.87
CA ALA A 286 29.48 13.95 6.26
C ALA A 286 29.95 13.00 5.13
N ASP A 287 29.65 11.70 5.22
CA ASP A 287 30.01 10.71 4.20
C ASP A 287 29.15 10.84 2.93
N LEU A 288 27.89 11.23 3.08
CA LEU A 288 26.90 11.28 2.00
C LEU A 288 26.68 12.68 1.43
N ALA A 289 26.66 13.71 2.29
CA ALA A 289 26.48 15.11 1.89
C ALA A 289 27.81 15.90 1.76
N GLY A 290 28.92 15.34 2.24
CA GLY A 290 30.23 15.99 2.17
C GLY A 290 30.23 17.36 2.84
N ASP A 291 30.70 18.37 2.13
CA ASP A 291 30.80 19.76 2.64
C ASP A 291 29.41 20.40 2.88
N ALA A 292 28.33 19.81 2.42
CA ALA A 292 26.96 20.27 2.68
C ALA A 292 26.43 19.80 4.05
N CYS A 293 27.11 18.86 4.72
CA CYS A 293 26.73 18.45 6.08
C CYS A 293 26.95 19.62 7.06
N PRO A 294 25.88 20.10 7.75
CA PRO A 294 25.95 21.28 8.60
C PRO A 294 26.54 21.01 9.98
N ALA A 295 27.05 19.81 10.26
CA ALA A 295 27.57 19.40 11.55
C ALA A 295 28.80 18.51 11.41
N ASP A 296 29.76 18.65 12.34
CA ASP A 296 31.01 17.88 12.35
C ASP A 296 30.82 16.44 12.92
N GLY A 297 29.61 16.08 13.34
CA GLY A 297 29.33 14.75 13.89
C GLY A 297 27.92 14.59 14.45
N PRO A 298 27.55 13.36 14.88
CA PRO A 298 26.19 13.02 15.24
C PRO A 298 25.60 13.82 16.41
N GLN A 299 26.41 14.17 17.38
CA GLN A 299 25.93 14.97 18.52
C GLN A 299 25.60 16.39 18.09
N GLU A 300 26.46 17.01 17.26
CA GLU A 300 26.24 18.37 16.77
C GLU A 300 25.02 18.42 15.84
N MET A 301 24.81 17.40 15.01
CA MET A 301 23.60 17.27 14.20
C MET A 301 22.36 17.13 15.07
N SER A 302 22.40 16.33 16.12
CA SER A 302 21.28 16.21 17.05
C SER A 302 20.98 17.54 17.75
N ASP A 303 22.01 18.25 18.21
CA ASP A 303 21.87 19.56 18.87
C ASP A 303 21.30 20.61 17.87
N LEU A 304 21.71 20.57 16.61
CA LEU A 304 21.19 21.42 15.53
C LEU A 304 19.71 21.17 15.31
N LEU A 305 19.30 19.90 15.11
CA LEU A 305 17.90 19.54 14.90
C LEU A 305 17.03 19.92 16.09
N ASP A 306 17.47 19.61 17.32
CA ASP A 306 16.74 19.97 18.53
C ASP A 306 16.58 21.51 18.63
N GLY A 307 17.62 22.28 18.28
CA GLY A 307 17.60 23.74 18.24
C GLY A 307 16.58 24.28 17.24
N LEU A 308 16.57 23.75 16.01
CA LEU A 308 15.62 24.14 14.96
C LEU A 308 14.18 23.78 15.33
N TYR A 309 13.92 22.58 15.90
CA TYR A 309 12.59 22.21 16.39
C TYR A 309 12.10 23.11 17.52
N GLU A 310 13.00 23.48 18.46
CA GLU A 310 12.65 24.41 19.54
C GLU A 310 12.40 25.84 19.04
N GLU A 311 13.11 26.28 18.02
CA GLU A 311 12.91 27.59 17.40
C GLU A 311 11.61 27.62 16.61
N ALA A 312 11.41 26.66 15.70
CA ALA A 312 10.19 26.53 14.88
C ALA A 312 8.92 26.37 15.73
N ALA A 313 9.02 25.71 16.90
CA ALA A 313 7.89 25.59 17.84
C ALA A 313 7.55 26.90 18.58
N ARG A 314 8.50 27.86 18.64
CA ARG A 314 8.27 29.18 19.24
C ARG A 314 7.81 30.20 18.22
N GLN A 315 8.38 30.15 17.04
CA GLN A 315 8.11 31.01 15.90
C GLN A 315 8.53 30.27 14.63
N PRO A 316 7.71 30.24 13.56
CA PRO A 316 8.12 29.65 12.28
C PRO A 316 9.45 30.21 11.80
N LEU A 317 10.26 29.33 11.20
CA LEU A 317 11.53 29.72 10.60
C LEU A 317 11.26 30.52 9.33
N PRO A 318 11.90 31.68 9.12
CA PRO A 318 11.60 32.54 7.99
C PRO A 318 12.08 31.92 6.68
N ALA A 319 11.20 31.85 5.67
CA ALA A 319 11.48 31.30 4.34
C ALA A 319 11.48 32.38 3.22
N GLY A 320 11.47 33.67 3.60
CA GLY A 320 11.47 34.80 2.68
C GLY A 320 10.09 35.18 2.15
N ASP A 321 10.07 36.21 1.28
CA ASP A 321 8.81 36.86 0.86
C ASP A 321 7.94 35.98 -0.08
N ASP A 322 8.51 34.96 -0.73
CA ASP A 322 7.85 34.15 -1.77
C ASP A 322 7.46 32.73 -1.28
N ALA A 323 7.74 32.38 -0.03
CA ALA A 323 7.46 31.07 0.57
C ALA A 323 6.74 31.20 1.91
N TYR A 324 6.11 30.14 2.37
CA TYR A 324 5.53 30.06 3.72
C TYR A 324 6.63 29.76 4.72
N ASP A 325 6.64 30.46 5.86
CA ASP A 325 7.54 30.17 6.96
C ASP A 325 7.36 28.74 7.46
N VAL A 326 8.48 28.09 7.80
CA VAL A 326 8.51 26.68 8.18
C VAL A 326 8.24 26.54 9.67
N ASP A 327 7.11 25.99 10.02
CA ASP A 327 6.78 25.66 11.40
C ASP A 327 7.41 24.32 11.84
N ALA A 328 7.27 23.97 13.10
CA ALA A 328 7.87 22.78 13.64
C ALA A 328 7.28 21.47 13.06
N ARG A 329 6.02 21.49 12.62
CA ARG A 329 5.41 20.32 11.97
C ARG A 329 5.97 20.15 10.56
N THR A 330 5.98 21.20 9.78
CA THR A 330 6.59 21.21 8.45
C THR A 330 8.06 20.77 8.48
N LEU A 331 8.85 21.28 9.43
CA LEU A 331 10.23 20.82 9.62
C LEU A 331 10.32 19.32 9.92
N LEU A 332 9.43 18.82 10.79
CA LEU A 332 9.40 17.40 11.12
C LEU A 332 9.06 16.54 9.90
N ASP A 333 8.05 16.96 9.13
CA ASP A 333 7.63 16.25 7.94
C ASP A 333 8.75 16.18 6.90
N VAL A 334 9.41 17.31 6.58
CA VAL A 334 10.58 17.34 5.69
C VAL A 334 11.72 16.43 6.17
N VAL A 335 12.04 16.45 7.48
CA VAL A 335 13.09 15.58 8.02
C VAL A 335 12.70 14.11 7.93
N THR A 336 11.45 13.75 8.23
CA THR A 336 11.01 12.35 8.18
C THR A 336 10.87 11.84 6.75
N ASP A 337 10.41 12.67 5.81
CA ASP A 337 10.30 12.31 4.39
C ASP A 337 11.68 12.06 3.76
N ALA A 338 12.68 12.86 4.12
CA ALA A 338 14.05 12.64 3.69
C ALA A 338 14.63 11.28 4.15
N MET A 339 14.06 10.64 5.16
CA MET A 339 14.50 9.32 5.62
C MET A 339 14.00 8.18 4.74
N TYR A 340 13.02 8.41 3.86
CA TYR A 340 12.50 7.37 2.96
C TYR A 340 13.52 7.01 1.85
N SER A 341 14.23 7.99 1.31
CA SER A 341 15.17 7.83 0.19
C SER A 341 16.50 8.52 0.46
N PRO A 342 17.33 8.00 1.38
CA PRO A 342 18.58 8.63 1.82
C PRO A 342 19.53 9.04 0.70
N GLU A 343 19.62 8.21 -0.35
CA GLU A 343 20.53 8.43 -1.47
C GLU A 343 20.17 9.68 -2.29
N ASP A 344 18.87 10.01 -2.34
CA ASP A 344 18.33 11.10 -3.14
C ASP A 344 18.11 12.37 -2.31
N SER A 345 17.83 12.25 -0.98
CA SER A 345 17.29 13.34 -0.16
C SER A 345 18.28 13.91 0.86
N TRP A 346 19.25 13.12 1.38
CA TRP A 346 20.09 13.57 2.49
C TRP A 346 21.02 14.73 2.11
N GLY A 347 21.44 14.83 0.84
CA GLY A 347 22.23 15.96 0.36
C GLY A 347 21.46 17.27 0.46
N ASP A 348 20.24 17.28 -0.08
CA ASP A 348 19.37 18.45 -0.09
C ASP A 348 18.90 18.82 1.32
N LEU A 349 18.55 17.80 2.16
CA LEU A 349 18.22 18.02 3.57
C LEU A 349 19.38 18.69 4.32
N SER A 350 20.61 18.22 4.10
CA SER A 350 21.79 18.75 4.79
C SER A 350 22.02 20.23 4.45
N GLU A 351 21.92 20.59 3.17
CA GLU A 351 22.02 21.97 2.72
C GLU A 351 20.91 22.84 3.31
N ALA A 352 19.66 22.33 3.28
CA ALA A 352 18.48 23.03 3.79
C ALA A 352 18.56 23.28 5.32
N LEU A 353 19.05 22.29 6.09
CA LEU A 353 19.25 22.45 7.53
C LEU A 353 20.37 23.46 7.85
N GLY A 354 21.45 23.48 7.05
CA GLY A 354 22.52 24.46 7.20
C GLY A 354 22.05 25.88 6.94
N GLU A 355 21.29 26.11 5.84
CA GLU A 355 20.70 27.40 5.53
C GLU A 355 19.71 27.86 6.60
N ALA A 356 18.87 26.96 7.09
CA ALA A 356 17.91 27.24 8.16
C ALA A 356 18.61 27.64 9.47
N ALA A 357 19.75 27.01 9.82
CA ALA A 357 20.57 27.38 10.97
C ALA A 357 21.17 28.79 10.83
N ASP A 358 21.43 29.24 9.61
CA ASP A 358 21.89 30.59 9.30
C ASP A 358 20.71 31.60 9.19
N GLY A 359 19.46 31.15 9.39
CA GLY A 359 18.25 31.97 9.42
C GLY A 359 17.50 32.08 8.10
N ASP A 360 17.73 31.17 7.14
CA ASP A 360 17.02 31.08 5.87
C ASP A 360 16.43 29.67 5.68
N ALA A 361 15.11 29.54 5.85
CA ALA A 361 14.39 28.28 5.68
C ALA A 361 13.75 28.10 4.29
N ALA A 362 14.12 28.91 3.29
CA ALA A 362 13.51 28.86 1.96
C ALA A 362 13.66 27.47 1.29
N LYS A 363 14.80 26.81 1.47
CA LYS A 363 15.02 25.47 0.90
C LYS A 363 14.17 24.41 1.63
N LEU A 364 14.01 24.49 2.95
CA LEU A 364 13.08 23.62 3.68
C LEU A 364 11.63 23.81 3.21
N ALA A 365 11.20 25.07 3.05
CA ALA A 365 9.87 25.36 2.52
C ALA A 365 9.69 24.84 1.08
N GLY A 366 10.74 24.90 0.25
CA GLY A 366 10.75 24.31 -1.08
C GLY A 366 10.60 22.79 -1.05
N MET A 367 11.32 22.11 -0.18
CA MET A 367 11.20 20.64 0.00
C MET A 367 9.77 20.26 0.42
N ALA A 368 9.19 20.98 1.39
CA ALA A 368 7.81 20.74 1.81
C ALA A 368 6.78 20.95 0.68
N ALA A 369 7.01 21.94 -0.19
CA ALA A 369 6.12 22.21 -1.33
C ALA A 369 6.27 21.16 -2.46
N ASP A 370 7.46 20.61 -2.65
CA ASP A 370 7.72 19.55 -3.62
C ASP A 370 7.05 18.22 -3.20
N ASP A 371 6.93 17.96 -1.90
CA ASP A 371 6.21 16.80 -1.35
C ASP A 371 4.68 16.91 -1.58
N GLU A 372 4.12 18.12 -1.65
CA GLU A 372 2.73 18.36 -2.02
C GLU A 372 2.47 18.20 -3.55
N GLU A 373 3.52 18.19 -4.40
CA GLU A 373 3.42 17.95 -5.83
C GLU A 373 3.83 16.50 -6.18
N PRO A 374 2.94 15.67 -6.74
CA PRO A 374 3.31 14.30 -7.11
C PRO A 374 4.45 14.30 -8.12
N ALA A 375 5.49 13.51 -7.85
CA ALA A 375 6.67 13.36 -8.70
C ALA A 375 6.26 13.12 -10.17
N GLY A 376 6.59 14.09 -11.06
CA GLY A 376 6.30 13.99 -12.50
C GLY A 376 5.14 14.85 -12.99
N SER A 377 4.66 15.85 -12.25
CA SER A 377 3.60 16.76 -12.71
C SER A 377 4.09 17.73 -13.81
N HIS A 378 4.22 17.24 -15.04
CA HIS A 378 4.08 18.13 -16.20
C HIS A 378 2.60 18.48 -16.34
N ARG A 379 2.32 19.76 -16.10
CA ARG A 379 1.01 20.44 -16.21
C ARG A 379 0.06 19.79 -17.21
N THR A 380 -0.86 18.98 -16.77
CA THR A 380 -2.09 18.70 -17.48
C THR A 380 -3.26 19.25 -16.67
N ARG A 381 -3.80 20.39 -17.12
CA ARG A 381 -5.05 20.95 -16.61
C ARG A 381 -6.12 19.88 -16.65
N GLY A 382 -6.60 19.43 -15.48
CA GLY A 382 -7.76 18.55 -15.36
C GLY A 382 -7.58 17.29 -14.51
N ARG A 383 -6.50 17.14 -13.72
CA ARG A 383 -6.41 16.05 -12.74
C ARG A 383 -7.39 16.31 -11.60
N ALA A 384 -8.14 15.27 -11.25
CA ALA A 384 -8.83 15.20 -9.98
C ALA A 384 -7.78 15.43 -8.87
N ARG A 385 -8.08 16.29 -7.89
CA ARG A 385 -7.24 16.50 -6.71
C ARG A 385 -7.00 15.13 -6.10
N GLU A 386 -5.76 14.71 -6.01
CA GLU A 386 -5.40 13.49 -5.30
C GLU A 386 -5.84 13.67 -3.84
N ASN A 387 -6.24 12.60 -3.20
CA ASN A 387 -6.83 12.62 -1.85
C ASN A 387 -6.03 11.71 -0.91
N ASP A 388 -4.73 11.72 -1.08
CA ASP A 388 -3.84 10.79 -0.42
C ASP A 388 -3.95 10.91 1.10
N ASP A 389 -3.93 12.12 1.66
CA ASP A 389 -4.02 12.39 3.09
C ASP A 389 -5.37 11.94 3.67
N GLU A 390 -6.48 12.29 3.03
CA GLU A 390 -7.80 11.85 3.48
C GLU A 390 -7.96 10.34 3.38
N ALA A 391 -7.34 9.72 2.38
CA ALA A 391 -7.39 8.28 2.18
C ALA A 391 -6.48 7.52 3.16
N ILE A 392 -5.27 8.03 3.46
CA ILE A 392 -4.40 7.52 4.52
C ILE A 392 -5.16 7.43 5.83
N LEU A 393 -5.76 8.55 6.23
CA LEU A 393 -6.54 8.65 7.45
C LEU A 393 -7.72 7.68 7.45
N ALA A 394 -8.51 7.65 6.35
CA ALA A 394 -9.70 6.83 6.26
C ALA A 394 -9.42 5.34 6.37
N VAL A 395 -8.39 4.85 5.69
CA VAL A 395 -8.03 3.44 5.70
C VAL A 395 -7.36 3.04 7.01
N SER A 396 -6.41 3.83 7.51
CA SER A 396 -5.67 3.55 8.75
C SER A 396 -6.59 3.47 9.96
N CYS A 397 -7.48 4.46 10.11
CA CYS A 397 -8.45 4.50 11.21
C CYS A 397 -9.49 3.36 11.14
N LEU A 398 -9.81 2.88 9.93
CA LEU A 398 -10.76 1.77 9.76
C LEU A 398 -10.11 0.41 10.02
N ASP A 399 -8.85 0.25 9.66
CA ASP A 399 -8.13 -1.01 9.75
C ASP A 399 -7.70 -1.35 11.19
N THR A 400 -7.48 -0.36 12.02
CA THR A 400 -7.03 -0.55 13.40
C THR A 400 -8.04 0.07 14.38
N PRO A 401 -8.50 -0.70 15.39
CA PRO A 401 -9.43 -0.15 16.38
C PRO A 401 -8.71 0.82 17.33
N HIS A 402 -9.32 1.96 17.52
CA HIS A 402 -8.83 3.04 18.39
C HIS A 402 -9.74 3.28 19.59
N PRO A 403 -9.20 3.69 20.75
CA PRO A 403 -10.01 4.13 21.88
C PRO A 403 -10.69 5.46 21.58
N ARG A 404 -11.92 5.64 22.08
CA ARG A 404 -12.64 6.91 21.94
C ARG A 404 -12.25 7.93 22.99
N GLU A 405 -11.66 7.49 24.07
CA GLU A 405 -11.22 8.32 25.18
C GLU A 405 -9.80 8.84 24.93
N ALA A 406 -9.53 10.08 25.31
CA ALA A 406 -8.23 10.73 25.12
C ALA A 406 -7.10 10.11 25.96
N ARG A 407 -7.41 9.54 27.14
CA ARG A 407 -6.38 9.10 28.09
C ARG A 407 -5.41 8.06 27.51
N PRO A 408 -5.85 6.98 26.80
CA PRO A 408 -4.92 6.00 26.21
C PRO A 408 -3.88 6.63 25.28
N TYR A 409 -4.26 7.68 24.52
CA TYR A 409 -3.33 8.40 23.66
C TYR A 409 -2.24 9.14 24.47
N TRP A 410 -2.64 9.79 25.58
CA TRP A 410 -1.68 10.49 26.44
C TRP A 410 -0.74 9.53 27.18
N ASP A 411 -1.21 8.36 27.54
CA ASP A 411 -0.38 7.30 28.12
C ASP A 411 0.61 6.74 27.06
N ALA A 412 0.18 6.53 25.80
CA ALA A 412 1.01 6.14 24.68
C ALA A 412 2.03 7.23 24.31
N LEU A 413 1.59 8.50 24.22
CA LEU A 413 2.46 9.64 23.93
C LEU A 413 3.62 9.75 24.93
N ALA A 414 3.35 9.57 26.23
CA ALA A 414 4.40 9.60 27.25
C ALA A 414 5.39 8.42 27.13
N ALA A 415 4.97 7.29 26.58
CA ALA A 415 5.88 6.16 26.31
C ALA A 415 6.69 6.40 25.03
N ALA A 416 6.08 6.95 24.01
CA ALA A 416 6.70 7.26 22.73
C ALA A 416 7.73 8.39 22.84
N ASP A 417 7.43 9.46 23.61
CA ASP A 417 8.38 10.54 23.91
C ASP A 417 9.69 10.00 24.54
N ARG A 418 9.57 9.12 25.54
CA ARG A 418 10.75 8.51 26.17
C ARG A 418 11.55 7.60 25.24
N ALA A 419 10.91 6.98 24.27
CA ALA A 419 11.54 5.98 23.41
C ALA A 419 12.11 6.55 22.12
N ALA A 420 11.51 7.64 21.60
CA ALA A 420 11.81 8.16 20.26
C ALA A 420 11.69 9.69 20.16
N GLY A 421 11.50 10.41 21.28
CA GLY A 421 11.42 11.87 21.27
C GLY A 421 10.29 12.40 20.39
N VAL A 422 10.58 13.44 19.60
CA VAL A 422 9.63 14.09 18.70
C VAL A 422 9.03 13.13 17.69
N TYR A 423 9.80 12.21 17.14
CA TYR A 423 9.36 11.21 16.16
C TYR A 423 8.35 10.22 16.73
N GLY A 424 8.50 9.85 18.00
CA GLY A 424 7.52 9.00 18.69
C GLY A 424 6.26 9.76 19.06
N THR A 425 6.38 11.02 19.50
CA THR A 425 5.22 11.83 19.88
C THR A 425 4.35 12.17 18.66
N SER A 426 4.94 12.53 17.52
CA SER A 426 4.20 12.80 16.29
C SER A 426 3.41 11.57 15.83
N SER A 427 4.03 10.39 15.77
CA SER A 427 3.36 9.15 15.39
C SER A 427 2.13 8.83 16.25
N VAL A 428 2.13 9.22 17.54
CA VAL A 428 0.94 9.06 18.41
C VAL A 428 -0.08 10.16 18.19
N VAL A 429 0.35 11.40 17.92
CA VAL A 429 -0.55 12.53 17.62
C VAL A 429 -1.35 12.27 16.36
N ASP A 430 -0.72 11.74 15.32
CA ASP A 430 -1.36 11.40 14.04
C ASP A 430 -2.51 10.37 14.20
N GLU A 431 -2.46 9.54 15.23
CA GLU A 431 -3.51 8.55 15.54
C GLU A 431 -4.75 9.16 16.25
N LEU A 432 -4.68 10.43 16.69
CA LEU A 432 -5.78 11.07 17.47
C LEU A 432 -7.09 11.15 16.67
N THR A 433 -7.02 11.43 15.38
CA THR A 433 -8.19 11.58 14.49
C THR A 433 -9.00 10.30 14.40
N CYS A 434 -8.38 9.16 14.64
CA CYS A 434 -9.06 7.86 14.67
C CYS A 434 -9.99 7.65 15.87
N ALA A 435 -9.92 8.48 16.91
CA ALA A 435 -10.74 8.32 18.12
C ALA A 435 -12.25 8.36 17.85
N ASP A 436 -12.71 9.22 16.94
CA ASP A 436 -14.13 9.36 16.58
C ASP A 436 -14.46 8.76 15.19
N TRP A 437 -13.52 8.00 14.60
CA TRP A 437 -13.73 7.35 13.31
C TRP A 437 -14.77 6.24 13.38
N PRO A 438 -15.55 5.99 12.30
CA PRO A 438 -16.42 4.83 12.23
C PRO A 438 -15.65 3.53 12.50
N ALA A 439 -16.13 2.70 13.43
CA ALA A 439 -15.41 1.51 13.85
C ALA A 439 -15.29 0.48 12.70
N GLY A 440 -14.09 0.10 12.34
CA GLY A 440 -13.80 -1.02 11.46
C GLY A 440 -13.99 -2.38 12.15
N THR A 441 -13.98 -3.43 11.34
CA THR A 441 -14.14 -4.82 11.83
C THR A 441 -12.80 -5.52 12.06
N ARG A 442 -11.74 -5.04 11.44
CA ARG A 442 -10.40 -5.61 11.57
C ARG A 442 -9.87 -5.46 13.01
N ARG A 443 -9.05 -6.38 13.43
CA ARG A 443 -8.41 -6.40 14.75
C ARG A 443 -6.97 -6.87 14.59
N PRO A 444 -6.03 -6.41 15.40
CA PRO A 444 -4.69 -6.97 15.44
C PRO A 444 -4.73 -8.48 15.63
N HIS A 445 -3.97 -9.21 14.82
CA HIS A 445 -3.92 -10.66 14.86
C HIS A 445 -2.70 -11.21 14.12
N GLU A 446 -2.25 -12.41 14.49
CA GLU A 446 -1.28 -13.16 13.70
C GLU A 446 -1.91 -13.68 12.40
N VAL A 447 -1.10 -13.74 11.32
CA VAL A 447 -1.54 -14.13 9.98
C VAL A 447 -2.15 -15.53 9.96
N ARG A 448 -3.31 -15.68 9.32
CA ARG A 448 -4.07 -16.93 9.20
C ARG A 448 -4.25 -17.35 7.73
N ALA A 449 -3.15 -17.47 6.99
CA ALA A 449 -3.16 -17.77 5.56
C ALA A 449 -2.86 -19.25 5.24
N LYS A 450 -3.59 -20.19 5.86
CA LYS A 450 -3.37 -21.63 5.65
C LYS A 450 -3.57 -22.05 4.20
N GLY A 451 -2.53 -22.62 3.59
CA GLY A 451 -2.56 -23.11 2.20
C GLY A 451 -2.11 -22.07 1.17
N VAL A 452 -1.65 -20.90 1.60
CA VAL A 452 -0.90 -19.99 0.74
C VAL A 452 0.44 -20.64 0.33
N PRO A 453 0.94 -20.42 -0.91
CA PRO A 453 2.32 -20.80 -1.26
C PRO A 453 3.32 -20.00 -0.42
N PRO A 454 4.60 -20.39 -0.37
CA PRO A 454 5.62 -19.60 0.31
C PRO A 454 5.59 -18.14 -0.14
N VAL A 455 5.55 -17.21 0.83
CA VAL A 455 5.49 -15.75 0.62
C VAL A 455 6.89 -15.19 0.80
N LEU A 456 7.28 -14.24 -0.05
CA LEU A 456 8.53 -13.51 0.10
C LEU A 456 8.27 -12.18 0.80
N VAL A 457 8.84 -12.00 1.98
CA VAL A 457 8.91 -10.75 2.70
C VAL A 457 10.29 -10.14 2.48
N VAL A 458 10.36 -8.87 2.19
CA VAL A 458 11.61 -8.11 2.05
C VAL A 458 11.64 -7.07 3.16
N GLY A 459 12.75 -6.99 3.87
CA GLY A 459 12.95 -6.04 4.96
C GLY A 459 14.28 -5.30 4.79
N THR A 460 14.24 -3.98 4.93
CA THR A 460 15.42 -3.11 4.96
C THR A 460 15.84 -2.88 6.42
N THR A 461 17.12 -3.08 6.74
CA THR A 461 17.60 -2.99 8.13
C THR A 461 17.46 -1.59 8.73
N GLY A 462 17.58 -0.54 7.90
CA GLY A 462 17.39 0.86 8.27
C GLY A 462 16.06 1.45 7.76
N ASP A 463 14.97 0.67 7.72
CA ASP A 463 13.66 1.17 7.31
C ASP A 463 13.05 2.06 8.40
N PRO A 464 12.74 3.35 8.09
CA PRO A 464 12.16 4.27 9.06
C PRO A 464 10.67 4.04 9.31
N ALA A 465 9.91 3.71 8.25
CA ALA A 465 8.45 3.70 8.27
C ALA A 465 7.89 2.33 8.68
N THR A 466 8.53 1.25 8.21
CA THR A 466 8.19 -0.14 8.53
C THR A 466 9.44 -0.86 9.03
N PRO A 467 9.75 -0.72 10.33
CA PRO A 467 10.99 -1.23 10.91
C PRO A 467 11.24 -2.71 10.60
N TYR A 468 12.49 -3.07 10.40
CA TYR A 468 12.93 -4.41 9.99
C TYR A 468 12.35 -5.54 10.84
N GLU A 469 12.16 -5.29 12.14
CA GLU A 469 11.56 -6.24 13.07
C GLU A 469 10.12 -6.65 12.67
N GLU A 470 9.39 -5.77 11.98
CA GLU A 470 8.06 -6.10 11.45
C GLU A 470 8.14 -7.05 10.24
N ALA A 471 9.18 -6.91 9.41
CA ALA A 471 9.43 -7.85 8.31
C ALA A 471 9.83 -9.25 8.83
N GLU A 472 10.67 -9.33 9.87
CA GLU A 472 11.00 -10.59 10.53
C GLU A 472 9.74 -11.25 11.12
N SER A 473 8.94 -10.47 11.84
CA SER A 473 7.68 -10.94 12.43
C SER A 473 6.73 -11.46 11.36
N LEU A 474 6.47 -10.67 10.31
CA LEU A 474 5.53 -11.04 9.25
C LEU A 474 5.99 -12.30 8.51
N ALA A 475 7.30 -12.42 8.19
CA ALA A 475 7.84 -13.61 7.55
C ALA A 475 7.65 -14.85 8.43
N GLY A 476 7.83 -14.72 9.75
CA GLY A 476 7.61 -15.78 10.73
C GLY A 476 6.15 -16.22 10.84
N GLN A 477 5.21 -15.32 10.63
CA GLN A 477 3.77 -15.60 10.73
C GLN A 477 3.21 -16.36 9.52
N PHE A 478 3.81 -16.21 8.32
CA PHE A 478 3.34 -16.92 7.13
C PHE A 478 3.78 -18.39 7.13
N PRO A 479 2.89 -19.34 6.80
CA PRO A 479 3.30 -20.73 6.55
C PRO A 479 4.31 -20.83 5.40
N GLY A 480 5.58 -21.07 5.72
CA GLY A 480 6.66 -21.09 4.72
C GLY A 480 7.08 -19.71 4.23
N GLY A 481 6.90 -18.68 5.05
CA GLY A 481 7.40 -17.34 4.78
C GLY A 481 8.93 -17.34 4.61
N MET A 482 9.41 -16.52 3.70
CA MET A 482 10.82 -16.33 3.39
C MET A 482 11.15 -14.86 3.63
N LEU A 483 12.26 -14.60 4.32
CA LEU A 483 12.77 -13.25 4.52
C LEU A 483 13.98 -13.01 3.61
N LEU A 484 13.95 -11.91 2.87
CA LEU A 484 15.10 -11.33 2.19
C LEU A 484 15.48 -10.06 2.93
N THR A 485 16.65 -10.04 3.53
CA THR A 485 17.20 -8.87 4.21
C THR A 485 17.93 -7.99 3.20
N TYR A 486 17.60 -6.70 3.17
CA TYR A 486 18.43 -5.70 2.55
C TYR A 486 19.19 -4.95 3.66
N GLU A 487 20.53 -5.09 3.66
CA GLU A 487 21.42 -4.39 4.58
C GLU A 487 21.63 -2.96 4.04
N GLY A 488 20.70 -2.07 4.33
CA GLY A 488 20.69 -0.71 3.80
C GLY A 488 19.77 0.21 4.58
N ARG A 489 19.59 1.42 4.06
CA ARG A 489 18.80 2.51 4.63
C ARG A 489 17.57 2.79 3.79
N GLY A 490 16.63 3.54 4.36
CA GLY A 490 15.44 4.03 3.68
C GLY A 490 14.33 3.00 3.58
N HIS A 491 13.19 3.44 3.06
CA HIS A 491 11.97 2.66 3.06
C HIS A 491 11.88 1.75 1.84
N THR A 492 11.58 0.45 2.06
CA THR A 492 11.52 -0.61 1.05
C THR A 492 12.87 -0.93 0.38
N ALA A 493 12.95 -1.94 -0.46
CA ALA A 493 14.20 -2.35 -1.09
C ALA A 493 14.10 -2.67 -2.59
N TYR A 494 12.99 -3.28 -3.06
CA TYR A 494 12.84 -3.61 -4.47
C TYR A 494 12.63 -2.35 -5.30
N GLY A 495 13.48 -2.17 -6.31
CA GLY A 495 13.55 -0.95 -7.12
C GLY A 495 14.75 -0.07 -6.77
N ARG A 496 15.18 -0.02 -5.49
CA ARG A 496 16.31 0.80 -5.02
C ARG A 496 17.47 0.01 -4.40
N GLY A 497 17.23 -1.15 -3.79
CA GLY A 497 18.25 -2.00 -3.12
C GLY A 497 19.24 -2.71 -4.04
N GLY A 498 19.39 -2.24 -5.27
CA GLY A 498 20.38 -2.70 -6.23
C GLY A 498 20.09 -4.08 -6.85
N SER A 499 21.07 -4.57 -7.59
CA SER A 499 20.90 -5.78 -8.42
C SER A 499 20.74 -7.10 -7.64
N CYS A 500 21.14 -7.14 -6.37
CA CYS A 500 20.99 -8.32 -5.52
C CYS A 500 19.52 -8.54 -5.18
N VAL A 501 18.87 -7.53 -4.61
CA VAL A 501 17.44 -7.54 -4.28
C VAL A 501 16.61 -7.79 -5.55
N THR A 502 16.86 -7.01 -6.61
CA THR A 502 16.14 -7.14 -7.88
C THR A 502 16.18 -8.58 -8.41
N ARG A 503 17.36 -9.20 -8.47
CA ARG A 503 17.48 -10.59 -8.96
C ARG A 503 16.76 -11.61 -8.10
N ALA A 504 16.77 -11.45 -6.77
CA ALA A 504 16.11 -12.37 -5.86
C ALA A 504 14.58 -12.29 -6.00
N VAL A 505 14.04 -11.08 -6.01
CA VAL A 505 12.59 -10.81 -6.16
C VAL A 505 12.11 -11.23 -7.55
N ASP A 506 12.83 -10.87 -8.62
CA ASP A 506 12.50 -11.26 -9.99
C ASP A 506 12.46 -12.79 -10.15
N ALA A 507 13.47 -13.50 -9.64
CA ALA A 507 13.52 -14.95 -9.70
C ALA A 507 12.34 -15.61 -8.95
N TYR A 508 11.92 -15.02 -7.85
CA TYR A 508 10.74 -15.49 -7.13
C TYR A 508 9.45 -15.16 -7.90
N LEU A 509 9.27 -13.95 -8.40
CA LEU A 509 8.07 -13.54 -9.14
C LEU A 509 7.92 -14.36 -10.44
N VAL A 510 8.98 -14.52 -11.22
CA VAL A 510 8.94 -15.22 -12.51
C VAL A 510 8.85 -16.73 -12.32
N ASP A 511 9.83 -17.31 -11.63
CA ASP A 511 10.04 -18.76 -11.55
C ASP A 511 9.55 -19.39 -10.25
N ARG A 512 9.13 -18.59 -9.27
CA ARG A 512 8.81 -18.99 -7.89
C ARG A 512 10.00 -19.68 -7.22
N ARG A 513 11.23 -19.23 -7.54
CA ARG A 513 12.43 -19.73 -6.87
C ARG A 513 12.42 -19.29 -5.43
N PRO A 514 12.54 -20.22 -4.48
CA PRO A 514 12.57 -19.84 -3.07
C PRO A 514 13.84 -19.05 -2.77
N VAL A 515 13.68 -18.03 -1.95
CA VAL A 515 14.81 -17.34 -1.32
C VAL A 515 15.30 -18.20 -0.17
N ARG A 516 16.63 -18.31 -0.02
CA ARG A 516 17.23 -19.12 1.05
C ARG A 516 16.95 -18.47 2.41
N ALA A 517 16.85 -19.29 3.44
CA ALA A 517 16.92 -18.80 4.79
C ALA A 517 18.23 -17.99 4.98
N ASP A 518 18.16 -16.88 5.68
CA ASP A 518 19.26 -15.95 5.94
C ASP A 518 19.83 -15.29 4.65
N ALA A 519 19.01 -15.12 3.62
CA ALA A 519 19.43 -14.39 2.43
C ALA A 519 19.54 -12.90 2.74
N ALA A 520 20.72 -12.33 2.49
CA ALA A 520 20.99 -10.91 2.65
C ALA A 520 21.54 -10.30 1.36
N CYS A 521 21.22 -9.09 1.14
CA CYS A 521 21.69 -8.19 0.12
C CYS A 521 22.22 -6.91 0.77
#